data_d41838c84db5103bc12a1710667d4816
#
_entry.id   d41838c84db5103bc12a1710667d4816
#
_cell.length_a   1.000
_cell.length_b   1.000
_cell.length_c   1.000
_cell.angle_alpha   90.00
_cell.angle_beta   90.00
_cell.angle_gamma   90.00
#
_symmetry.space_group_name_H-M   'P 1'
#
loop_
_entity.id
_entity.type
_entity.pdbx_description
1 polymer ?
#
loop_
_entity_poly.entity_id
_entity_poly.type
_entity_poly.pdbx_seq_one_letter_code
_entity_poly.pdbx_strand_id
1 'polypeptide(L)'
;KEWAADQGIETVTYRPDQGDPIAQLNPADIDGLIVLGGPMSVNDDLDWLAAERILIRSLNKLNRPVLGICLGAQQITKAFGANVYRMPKPEEGVGTVKGTDGTLLNVFHWHGEAMSRLPGSQILYENEHALQGFAYHERIVGLQFHLEVTPAMIAAIGAAADKPQAPVNEALLKPGHQVLTAILERLFK
;
A
#
# COMPACT_ATOMS: atom_id res chain seq x y z
N LYS A 1 10.14 6.69 -5.93
CA LYS A 1 11.60 6.86 -6.12
C LYS A 1 11.98 8.34 -6.20
N GLU A 2 11.29 9.15 -7.00
CA GLU A 2 11.59 10.59 -7.18
C GLU A 2 11.65 11.32 -5.83
N TRP A 3 10.58 11.22 -5.03
CA TRP A 3 10.56 11.83 -3.69
C TRP A 3 11.77 11.43 -2.83
N ALA A 4 12.16 10.17 -2.81
CA ALA A 4 13.30 9.69 -2.02
C ALA A 4 14.62 10.30 -2.53
N ALA A 5 14.80 10.37 -3.86
CA ALA A 5 15.96 10.98 -4.47
C ALA A 5 16.06 12.49 -4.12
N ASP A 6 14.94 13.21 -4.16
CA ASP A 6 14.86 14.62 -3.78
C ASP A 6 15.20 14.86 -2.29
N GLN A 7 14.99 13.84 -1.44
CA GLN A 7 15.34 13.87 -0.02
C GLN A 7 16.74 13.31 0.28
N GLY A 8 17.50 12.88 -0.73
CA GLY A 8 18.81 12.24 -0.55
C GLY A 8 18.73 10.86 0.10
N ILE A 9 17.58 10.19 0.05
CA ILE A 9 17.36 8.84 0.59
C ILE A 9 17.71 7.82 -0.48
N GLU A 10 18.68 6.95 -0.18
CA GLU A 10 19.00 5.81 -1.04
C GLU A 10 17.90 4.76 -0.98
N THR A 11 17.49 4.26 -2.16
CA THR A 11 16.47 3.22 -2.26
C THR A 11 16.96 2.01 -3.04
N VAL A 12 16.78 0.83 -2.46
CA VAL A 12 16.98 -0.45 -3.13
C VAL A 12 15.62 -1.09 -3.42
N THR A 13 15.43 -1.58 -4.64
CA THR A 13 14.17 -2.24 -5.06
C THR A 13 14.38 -3.72 -5.14
N TYR A 14 13.49 -4.48 -4.50
CA TYR A 14 13.42 -5.93 -4.57
C TYR A 14 12.14 -6.35 -5.29
N ARG A 15 12.25 -7.36 -6.13
CA ARG A 15 11.18 -7.98 -6.90
C ARG A 15 11.03 -9.46 -6.50
N PRO A 16 10.41 -9.74 -5.32
CA PRO A 16 10.30 -11.12 -4.84
C PRO A 16 9.44 -11.99 -5.76
N ASP A 17 8.50 -11.40 -6.48
CA ASP A 17 7.74 -12.02 -7.55
C ASP A 17 8.61 -12.50 -8.73
N GLN A 18 9.82 -11.99 -8.84
CA GLN A 18 10.82 -12.37 -9.86
C GLN A 18 12.00 -13.16 -9.27
N GLY A 19 11.93 -13.51 -7.97
CA GLY A 19 12.92 -14.36 -7.32
C GLY A 19 13.97 -13.60 -6.50
N ASP A 20 13.83 -12.30 -6.28
CA ASP A 20 14.73 -11.57 -5.40
C ASP A 20 14.64 -12.11 -3.96
N PRO A 21 15.78 -12.35 -3.28
CA PRO A 21 15.84 -13.12 -2.05
C PRO A 21 15.49 -12.28 -0.80
N ILE A 22 14.26 -11.79 -0.68
CA ILE A 22 13.86 -10.96 0.48
C ILE A 22 13.98 -11.69 1.83
N ALA A 23 13.91 -13.02 1.84
CA ALA A 23 14.10 -13.84 3.05
C ALA A 23 15.53 -13.75 3.62
N GLN A 24 16.50 -13.30 2.83
CA GLN A 24 17.90 -13.16 3.22
C GLN A 24 18.24 -11.74 3.71
N LEU A 25 17.31 -10.81 3.62
CA LEU A 25 17.52 -9.44 4.09
C LEU A 25 17.67 -9.41 5.61
N ASN A 26 18.72 -8.72 6.08
CA ASN A 26 18.85 -8.43 7.49
C ASN A 26 18.02 -7.19 7.85
N PRO A 27 16.99 -7.29 8.67
CA PRO A 27 16.15 -6.15 9.03
C PRO A 27 16.92 -5.00 9.70
N ALA A 28 18.08 -5.28 10.32
CA ALA A 28 18.88 -4.26 10.97
C ALA A 28 19.52 -3.28 9.97
N ASP A 29 19.70 -3.70 8.72
CA ASP A 29 20.31 -2.89 7.65
C ASP A 29 19.27 -2.08 6.86
N ILE A 30 17.99 -2.11 7.29
CA ILE A 30 16.86 -1.45 6.61
C ILE A 30 16.33 -0.33 7.49
N ASP A 31 16.42 0.91 7.02
CA ASP A 31 15.92 2.08 7.75
C ASP A 31 14.41 2.28 7.59
N GLY A 32 13.81 1.72 6.55
CA GLY A 32 12.37 1.73 6.33
C GLY A 32 11.96 0.90 5.11
N LEU A 33 10.68 0.54 5.02
CA LEU A 33 10.16 -0.34 3.99
C LEU A 33 8.90 0.24 3.35
N ILE A 34 8.85 0.20 2.02
CA ILE A 34 7.63 0.44 1.25
C ILE A 34 7.27 -0.86 0.52
N VAL A 35 6.10 -1.42 0.82
CA VAL A 35 5.55 -2.61 0.14
C VAL A 35 4.47 -2.14 -0.82
N LEU A 36 4.70 -2.38 -2.10
CA LEU A 36 3.80 -1.95 -3.17
C LEU A 36 2.72 -2.99 -3.47
N GLY A 37 1.79 -2.62 -4.34
CA GLY A 37 0.76 -3.49 -4.89
C GLY A 37 1.32 -4.57 -5.81
N GLY A 38 0.51 -5.60 -6.04
CA GLY A 38 0.81 -6.70 -6.95
C GLY A 38 -0.46 -7.44 -7.37
N PRO A 39 -0.40 -8.26 -8.44
CA PRO A 39 -1.58 -8.95 -8.98
C PRO A 39 -1.99 -10.21 -8.21
N MET A 40 -1.15 -10.69 -7.26
CA MET A 40 -1.41 -11.87 -6.47
C MET A 40 -2.33 -11.57 -5.27
N SER A 41 -3.00 -12.61 -4.76
CA SER A 41 -3.69 -12.52 -3.47
C SER A 41 -2.69 -12.63 -2.32
N VAL A 42 -2.90 -11.85 -1.27
CA VAL A 42 -2.15 -12.01 -0.01
C VAL A 42 -2.40 -13.38 0.64
N ASN A 43 -3.43 -14.09 0.20
CA ASN A 43 -3.80 -15.42 0.68
C ASN A 43 -3.21 -16.56 -0.18
N ASP A 44 -2.48 -16.23 -1.27
CA ASP A 44 -1.78 -17.23 -2.07
C ASP A 44 -0.67 -17.90 -1.26
N ASP A 45 -0.41 -19.17 -1.55
CA ASP A 45 0.65 -19.95 -0.93
C ASP A 45 1.99 -19.72 -1.66
N LEU A 46 2.56 -18.52 -1.41
CA LEU A 46 3.84 -18.10 -1.97
C LEU A 46 4.83 -17.81 -0.84
N ASP A 47 5.96 -18.49 -0.85
CA ASP A 47 6.99 -18.38 0.19
C ASP A 47 7.44 -16.94 0.46
N TRP A 48 7.57 -16.14 -0.59
CA TRP A 48 8.00 -14.76 -0.47
C TRP A 48 6.96 -13.87 0.24
N LEU A 49 5.65 -14.15 0.13
CA LEU A 49 4.62 -13.45 0.90
C LEU A 49 4.80 -13.70 2.41
N ALA A 50 5.15 -14.94 2.78
CA ALA A 50 5.43 -15.27 4.18
C ALA A 50 6.72 -14.58 4.67
N ALA A 51 7.78 -14.57 3.86
CA ALA A 51 9.04 -13.88 4.16
C ALA A 51 8.84 -12.37 4.33
N GLU A 52 8.06 -11.74 3.46
CA GLU A 52 7.74 -10.32 3.55
C GLU A 52 6.99 -9.97 4.85
N ARG A 53 6.02 -10.79 5.26
CA ARG A 53 5.35 -10.63 6.57
C ARG A 53 6.30 -10.76 7.76
N ILE A 54 7.31 -11.64 7.67
CA ILE A 54 8.36 -11.76 8.70
C ILE A 54 9.18 -10.48 8.74
N LEU A 55 9.59 -9.94 7.59
CA LEU A 55 10.35 -8.70 7.47
C LEU A 55 9.57 -7.52 8.06
N ILE A 56 8.28 -7.37 7.72
CA ILE A 56 7.38 -6.33 8.26
C ILE A 56 7.35 -6.39 9.80
N ARG A 57 7.16 -7.58 10.38
CA ARG A 57 7.16 -7.75 11.85
C ARG A 57 8.51 -7.41 12.48
N SER A 58 9.60 -7.76 11.81
CA SER A 58 10.95 -7.49 12.30
C SER A 58 11.25 -5.98 12.31
N LEU A 59 10.87 -5.28 11.25
CA LEU A 59 11.00 -3.81 11.17
C LEU A 59 10.15 -3.11 12.23
N ASN A 60 8.92 -3.59 12.47
CA ASN A 60 8.09 -3.06 13.57
C ASN A 60 8.77 -3.21 14.94
N LYS A 61 9.40 -4.37 15.22
CA LYS A 61 10.15 -4.57 16.48
C LYS A 61 11.36 -3.63 16.60
N LEU A 62 11.97 -3.26 15.48
CA LEU A 62 13.06 -2.30 15.41
C LEU A 62 12.58 -0.84 15.36
N ASN A 63 11.28 -0.60 15.48
CA ASN A 63 10.65 0.72 15.34
C ASN A 63 10.99 1.41 14.01
N ARG A 64 11.17 0.63 12.94
CA ARG A 64 11.41 1.13 11.59
C ARG A 64 10.08 1.39 10.86
N PRO A 65 9.98 2.45 10.04
CA PRO A 65 8.76 2.79 9.32
C PRO A 65 8.42 1.77 8.23
N VAL A 66 7.12 1.49 8.08
CA VAL A 66 6.59 0.64 7.00
C VAL A 66 5.37 1.32 6.37
N LEU A 67 5.39 1.46 5.06
CA LEU A 67 4.25 1.87 4.25
C LEU A 67 3.82 0.71 3.36
N GLY A 68 2.57 0.29 3.45
CA GLY A 68 1.97 -0.71 2.55
C GLY A 68 0.93 -0.08 1.65
N ILE A 69 0.97 -0.40 0.34
CA ILE A 69 0.01 0.06 -0.67
C ILE A 69 -0.65 -1.16 -1.31
N CYS A 70 -1.97 -1.22 -1.33
CA CYS A 70 -2.79 -2.29 -1.89
C CYS A 70 -2.40 -3.67 -1.30
N LEU A 71 -1.79 -4.58 -2.08
CA LEU A 71 -1.25 -5.85 -1.56
C LEU A 71 -0.33 -5.62 -0.35
N GLY A 72 0.48 -4.56 -0.36
CA GLY A 72 1.36 -4.22 0.76
C GLY A 72 0.60 -3.89 2.05
N ALA A 73 -0.53 -3.20 1.97
CA ALA A 73 -1.40 -2.95 3.13
C ALA A 73 -2.04 -4.25 3.64
N GLN A 74 -2.42 -5.14 2.73
CA GLN A 74 -2.94 -6.47 3.06
C GLN A 74 -1.86 -7.35 3.71
N GLN A 75 -0.61 -7.26 3.26
CA GLN A 75 0.54 -7.94 3.88
C GLN A 75 0.77 -7.46 5.33
N ILE A 76 0.69 -6.15 5.58
CA ILE A 76 0.72 -5.60 6.95
C ILE A 76 -0.43 -6.16 7.77
N THR A 77 -1.64 -6.15 7.25
CA THR A 77 -2.84 -6.67 7.91
C THR A 77 -2.65 -8.14 8.34
N LYS A 78 -2.18 -8.99 7.43
CA LYS A 78 -1.88 -10.40 7.70
C LYS A 78 -0.70 -10.58 8.65
N ALA A 79 0.34 -9.74 8.53
CA ALA A 79 1.52 -9.81 9.40
C ALA A 79 1.16 -9.63 10.88
N PHE A 80 0.13 -8.85 11.17
CA PHE A 80 -0.33 -8.58 12.54
C PHE A 80 -1.63 -9.31 12.93
N GLY A 81 -2.01 -10.34 12.17
CA GLY A 81 -3.03 -11.32 12.55
C GLY A 81 -4.47 -10.93 12.22
N ALA A 82 -4.70 -9.88 11.45
CA ALA A 82 -6.03 -9.59 10.93
C ALA A 82 -6.27 -10.30 9.58
N ASN A 83 -7.53 -10.38 9.16
CA ASN A 83 -7.93 -11.11 7.97
C ASN A 83 -7.98 -10.19 6.73
N VAL A 84 -7.73 -10.80 5.58
CA VAL A 84 -8.02 -10.23 4.26
C VAL A 84 -9.00 -11.18 3.56
N TYR A 85 -10.06 -10.62 3.01
CA TYR A 85 -11.18 -11.39 2.46
C TYR A 85 -11.59 -10.85 1.09
N ARG A 86 -12.15 -11.74 0.27
CA ARG A 86 -12.65 -11.39 -1.06
C ARG A 86 -13.91 -10.53 -0.94
N MET A 87 -13.94 -9.43 -1.67
CA MET A 87 -15.10 -8.54 -1.75
C MET A 87 -16.19 -9.12 -2.67
N PRO A 88 -17.47 -8.87 -2.38
CA PRO A 88 -18.58 -9.24 -3.29
C PRO A 88 -18.44 -8.56 -4.66
N LYS A 89 -17.92 -7.34 -4.70
CA LYS A 89 -17.65 -6.56 -5.90
C LYS A 89 -16.28 -5.90 -5.79
N PRO A 90 -15.38 -6.10 -6.77
CA PRO A 90 -14.09 -5.40 -6.81
C PRO A 90 -14.28 -3.89 -6.91
N GLU A 91 -13.33 -3.14 -6.37
CA GLU A 91 -13.19 -1.71 -6.60
C GLU A 91 -12.12 -1.47 -7.67
N GLU A 92 -12.52 -0.89 -8.80
CA GLU A 92 -11.66 -0.66 -9.97
C GLU A 92 -11.91 0.75 -10.51
N GLY A 93 -10.83 1.48 -10.78
CA GLY A 93 -10.91 2.85 -11.30
C GLY A 93 -10.84 3.93 -10.23
N VAL A 94 -11.17 5.16 -10.62
CA VAL A 94 -11.18 6.30 -9.70
C VAL A 94 -12.44 6.25 -8.83
N GLY A 95 -12.22 6.34 -7.52
CA GLY A 95 -13.27 6.41 -6.52
C GLY A 95 -12.93 7.43 -5.43
N THR A 96 -13.80 7.52 -4.42
CA THR A 96 -13.63 8.45 -3.31
C THR A 96 -13.53 7.68 -1.99
N VAL A 97 -12.57 8.08 -1.17
CA VAL A 97 -12.48 7.63 0.22
C VAL A 97 -12.70 8.81 1.16
N LYS A 98 -13.19 8.51 2.36
CA LYS A 98 -13.44 9.49 3.41
C LYS A 98 -12.39 9.33 4.51
N GLY A 99 -11.68 10.40 4.80
CA GLY A 99 -10.79 10.50 5.95
C GLY A 99 -11.57 10.60 7.26
N THR A 100 -10.94 10.23 8.37
CA THR A 100 -11.56 10.33 9.71
C THR A 100 -11.83 11.79 10.14
N ASP A 101 -11.20 12.75 9.52
CA ASP A 101 -11.46 14.19 9.65
C ASP A 101 -12.65 14.68 8.80
N GLY A 102 -13.28 13.77 8.04
CA GLY A 102 -14.38 14.07 7.13
C GLY A 102 -13.95 14.49 5.72
N THR A 103 -12.67 14.65 5.47
CA THR A 103 -12.14 15.01 4.14
C THR A 103 -12.46 13.92 3.12
N LEU A 104 -12.89 14.32 1.92
CA LEU A 104 -13.06 13.41 0.79
C LEU A 104 -11.84 13.49 -0.12
N LEU A 105 -11.30 12.33 -0.48
CA LEU A 105 -10.13 12.21 -1.34
C LEU A 105 -10.42 11.31 -2.53
N ASN A 106 -10.18 11.80 -3.74
CA ASN A 106 -10.21 10.97 -4.94
C ASN A 106 -8.94 10.13 -5.02
N VAL A 107 -9.11 8.83 -5.23
CA VAL A 107 -8.04 7.83 -5.25
C VAL A 107 -8.27 6.84 -6.38
N PHE A 108 -7.24 6.08 -6.74
CA PHE A 108 -7.37 4.99 -7.69
C PHE A 108 -7.47 3.66 -6.93
N HIS A 109 -8.53 2.90 -7.23
CA HIS A 109 -8.75 1.56 -6.71
C HIS A 109 -8.44 0.52 -7.78
N TRP A 110 -7.78 -0.58 -7.36
CA TRP A 110 -7.56 -1.74 -8.21
C TRP A 110 -7.41 -2.98 -7.33
N HIS A 111 -8.51 -3.38 -6.68
CA HIS A 111 -8.48 -4.51 -5.74
C HIS A 111 -9.82 -5.24 -5.66
N GLY A 112 -9.75 -6.55 -5.48
CA GLY A 112 -10.90 -7.43 -5.26
C GLY A 112 -10.96 -8.02 -3.85
N GLU A 113 -9.99 -7.67 -3.00
CA GLU A 113 -9.92 -8.10 -1.61
C GLU A 113 -9.90 -6.88 -0.68
N ALA A 114 -10.41 -7.05 0.53
CA ALA A 114 -10.49 -6.02 1.55
C ALA A 114 -9.89 -6.51 2.87
N MET A 115 -9.42 -5.56 3.67
CA MET A 115 -8.81 -5.78 4.96
C MET A 115 -9.86 -5.74 6.07
N SER A 116 -9.79 -6.68 7.00
CA SER A 116 -10.45 -6.52 8.30
C SER A 116 -9.70 -5.50 9.15
N ARG A 117 -10.40 -4.87 10.07
CA ARG A 117 -9.77 -3.95 11.02
C ARG A 117 -8.69 -4.67 11.82
N LEU A 118 -7.49 -4.13 11.78
CA LEU A 118 -6.38 -4.60 12.60
C LEU A 118 -6.58 -4.12 14.06
N PRO A 119 -6.65 -5.01 15.06
CA PRO A 119 -6.79 -4.62 16.45
C PRO A 119 -5.67 -3.66 16.89
N GLY A 120 -6.03 -2.58 17.54
CA GLY A 120 -5.08 -1.53 17.95
C GLY A 120 -4.72 -0.53 16.85
N SER A 121 -5.22 -0.69 15.63
CA SER A 121 -5.01 0.30 14.57
C SER A 121 -5.99 1.47 14.67
N GLN A 122 -5.53 2.63 14.21
CA GLN A 122 -6.36 3.79 13.94
C GLN A 122 -6.82 3.74 12.48
N ILE A 123 -8.12 3.86 12.24
CA ILE A 123 -8.65 4.03 10.87
C ILE A 123 -8.21 5.41 10.37
N LEU A 124 -7.71 5.47 9.15
CA LEU A 124 -7.39 6.72 8.46
C LEU A 124 -8.42 7.04 7.38
N TYR A 125 -8.80 6.04 6.60
CA TYR A 125 -9.72 6.17 5.48
C TYR A 125 -10.69 5.00 5.42
N GLU A 126 -11.92 5.28 5.00
CA GLU A 126 -12.97 4.30 4.72
C GLU A 126 -13.85 4.76 3.56
N ASN A 127 -14.61 3.85 2.99
CA ASN A 127 -15.73 4.13 2.12
C ASN A 127 -16.89 3.18 2.47
N GLU A 128 -17.97 3.22 1.72
CA GLU A 128 -19.15 2.37 1.95
C GLU A 128 -18.90 0.87 1.76
N HIS A 129 -17.80 0.49 1.13
CA HIS A 129 -17.49 -0.89 0.76
C HIS A 129 -16.51 -1.55 1.71
N ALA A 130 -15.50 -0.80 2.23
CA ALA A 130 -14.43 -1.38 3.01
C ALA A 130 -13.62 -0.36 3.82
N LEU A 131 -12.79 -0.89 4.73
CA LEU A 131 -11.65 -0.18 5.32
C LEU A 131 -10.63 0.12 4.22
N GLN A 132 -10.29 1.38 4.05
CA GLN A 132 -9.44 1.86 2.97
C GLN A 132 -8.04 2.30 3.42
N GLY A 133 -7.86 2.58 4.71
CA GLY A 133 -6.54 2.95 5.23
C GLY A 133 -6.48 2.94 6.74
N PHE A 134 -5.32 2.60 7.26
CA PHE A 134 -5.07 2.56 8.70
C PHE A 134 -3.64 3.00 9.04
N ALA A 135 -3.47 3.47 10.29
CA ALA A 135 -2.18 3.57 10.96
C ALA A 135 -2.11 2.51 12.08
N TYR A 136 -0.96 1.88 12.22
CA TYR A 136 -0.73 0.89 13.25
C TYR A 136 0.60 1.18 13.95
N HIS A 137 0.56 1.27 15.27
CA HIS A 137 1.63 1.90 16.01
C HIS A 137 1.96 3.29 15.43
N GLU A 138 3.11 3.87 15.71
CA GLU A 138 3.42 5.24 15.24
C GLU A 138 4.00 5.28 13.82
N ARG A 139 4.56 4.16 13.35
CA ARG A 139 5.42 4.11 12.17
C ARG A 139 4.96 3.15 11.07
N ILE A 140 3.72 2.67 11.13
CA ILE A 140 3.17 1.79 10.09
C ILE A 140 1.90 2.40 9.51
N VAL A 141 1.83 2.47 8.19
CA VAL A 141 0.64 2.93 7.45
C VAL A 141 0.30 1.90 6.37
N GLY A 142 -0.96 1.54 6.28
CA GLY A 142 -1.51 0.73 5.18
C GLY A 142 -2.59 1.50 4.43
N LEU A 143 -2.49 1.55 3.09
CA LEU A 143 -3.46 2.15 2.19
C LEU A 143 -3.92 1.09 1.20
N GLN A 144 -5.23 0.82 1.11
CA GLN A 144 -5.80 -0.15 0.17
C GLN A 144 -5.83 0.38 -1.26
N PHE A 145 -5.93 1.67 -1.41
CA PHE A 145 -5.96 2.41 -2.67
C PHE A 145 -4.57 2.92 -3.05
N HIS A 146 -4.48 3.44 -4.26
CA HIS A 146 -3.24 3.94 -4.86
C HIS A 146 -3.22 5.48 -4.90
N LEU A 147 -2.19 6.07 -4.33
CA LEU A 147 -1.88 7.51 -4.39
C LEU A 147 -0.65 7.81 -5.24
N GLU A 148 0.10 6.76 -5.61
CA GLU A 148 1.36 6.84 -6.34
C GLU A 148 1.19 6.81 -7.86
N VAL A 149 -0.02 6.51 -8.34
CA VAL A 149 -0.26 6.30 -9.77
C VAL A 149 -0.35 7.60 -10.56
N THR A 150 0.13 7.54 -11.80
CA THR A 150 -0.06 8.58 -12.80
C THR A 150 -1.14 8.17 -13.81
N PRO A 151 -1.67 9.08 -14.64
CA PRO A 151 -2.61 8.71 -15.71
C PRO A 151 -2.07 7.62 -16.63
N ALA A 152 -0.77 7.64 -16.94
CA ALA A 152 -0.12 6.64 -17.76
C ALA A 152 -0.08 5.26 -17.07
N MET A 153 0.20 5.22 -15.77
CA MET A 153 0.17 3.98 -14.99
C MET A 153 -1.24 3.39 -14.91
N ILE A 154 -2.27 4.21 -14.72
CA ILE A 154 -3.68 3.78 -14.71
C ILE A 154 -4.05 3.13 -16.04
N ALA A 155 -3.69 3.79 -17.15
CA ALA A 155 -3.93 3.23 -18.48
C ALA A 155 -3.19 1.89 -18.70
N ALA A 156 -1.94 1.78 -18.24
CA ALA A 156 -1.14 0.56 -18.35
C ALA A 156 -1.71 -0.59 -17.50
N ILE A 157 -2.16 -0.31 -16.26
CA ILE A 157 -2.81 -1.29 -15.37
C ILE A 157 -4.08 -1.82 -16.03
N GLY A 158 -4.93 -0.94 -16.55
CA GLY A 158 -6.16 -1.33 -17.23
C GLY A 158 -5.91 -2.17 -18.49
N ALA A 159 -4.92 -1.77 -19.30
CA ALA A 159 -4.55 -2.51 -20.50
C ALA A 159 -3.99 -3.91 -20.18
N ALA A 160 -3.14 -4.02 -19.16
CA ALA A 160 -2.57 -5.30 -18.73
C ALA A 160 -3.62 -6.30 -18.22
N ALA A 161 -4.74 -5.80 -17.71
CA ALA A 161 -5.85 -6.61 -17.18
C ALA A 161 -6.99 -6.81 -18.21
N ASP A 162 -6.82 -6.36 -19.46
CA ASP A 162 -7.89 -6.31 -20.49
C ASP A 162 -9.17 -5.57 -20.02
N LYS A 163 -8.95 -4.54 -19.19
CA LYS A 163 -9.99 -3.66 -18.63
C LYS A 163 -9.59 -2.19 -18.83
N PRO A 164 -9.65 -1.65 -20.05
CA PRO A 164 -9.20 -0.30 -20.32
C PRO A 164 -9.92 0.72 -19.44
N GLN A 165 -9.16 1.60 -18.82
CA GLN A 165 -9.67 2.65 -17.96
C GLN A 165 -9.94 3.93 -18.76
N ALA A 166 -10.95 4.67 -18.35
CA ALA A 166 -11.20 6.00 -18.89
C ALA A 166 -9.98 6.93 -18.62
N PRO A 167 -9.67 7.85 -19.51
CA PRO A 167 -8.60 8.83 -19.29
C PRO A 167 -8.83 9.60 -17.99
N VAL A 168 -7.80 9.64 -17.14
CA VAL A 168 -7.84 10.35 -15.86
C VAL A 168 -7.06 11.64 -15.98
N ASN A 169 -7.66 12.74 -15.51
CA ASN A 169 -6.97 14.03 -15.46
C ASN A 169 -6.00 14.03 -14.27
N GLU A 170 -4.75 14.40 -14.50
CA GLU A 170 -3.71 14.50 -13.48
C GLU A 170 -4.10 15.43 -12.32
N ALA A 171 -4.83 16.49 -12.59
CA ALA A 171 -5.35 17.40 -11.56
C ALA A 171 -6.24 16.70 -10.53
N LEU A 172 -6.92 15.60 -10.91
CA LEU A 172 -7.74 14.80 -10.01
C LEU A 172 -6.88 13.99 -9.03
N LEU A 173 -5.67 13.58 -9.43
CA LEU A 173 -4.74 12.79 -8.62
C LEU A 173 -3.85 13.65 -7.72
N LYS A 174 -3.68 14.92 -8.04
CA LYS A 174 -2.79 15.83 -7.33
C LYS A 174 -3.02 15.91 -5.81
N PRO A 175 -4.26 16.00 -5.29
CA PRO A 175 -4.48 15.96 -3.83
C PRO A 175 -4.00 14.65 -3.22
N GLY A 176 -4.18 13.52 -3.89
CA GLY A 176 -3.67 12.22 -3.47
C GLY A 176 -2.14 12.18 -3.39
N HIS A 177 -1.45 12.70 -4.40
CA HIS A 177 0.02 12.82 -4.39
C HIS A 177 0.52 13.68 -3.22
N GLN A 178 -0.17 14.77 -2.88
CA GLN A 178 0.16 15.59 -1.71
C GLN A 178 0.01 14.83 -0.40
N VAL A 179 -1.07 14.06 -0.26
CA VAL A 179 -1.29 13.18 0.91
C VAL A 179 -0.19 12.12 1.01
N LEU A 180 0.18 11.47 -0.11
CA LEU A 180 1.29 10.51 -0.13
C LEU A 180 2.60 11.16 0.31
N THR A 181 2.91 12.34 -0.21
CA THR A 181 4.12 13.09 0.19
C THR A 181 4.13 13.34 1.71
N ALA A 182 3.02 13.81 2.28
CA ALA A 182 2.91 14.03 3.73
C ALA A 182 3.10 12.73 4.55
N ILE A 183 2.56 11.60 4.07
CA ILE A 183 2.77 10.29 4.71
C ILE A 183 4.25 9.90 4.66
N LEU A 184 4.90 10.04 3.50
CA LEU A 184 6.31 9.72 3.32
C LEU A 184 7.21 10.58 4.22
N GLU A 185 6.94 11.87 4.29
CA GLU A 185 7.66 12.80 5.17
C GLU A 185 7.51 12.41 6.64
N ARG A 186 6.30 12.11 7.09
CA ARG A 186 6.04 11.70 8.47
C ARG A 186 6.73 10.39 8.84
N LEU A 187 6.80 9.43 7.91
CA LEU A 187 7.33 8.10 8.18
C LEU A 187 8.86 8.04 8.06
N PHE A 188 9.44 8.69 7.06
CA PHE A 188 10.83 8.45 6.63
C PHE A 188 11.76 9.65 6.87
N LYS A 189 11.26 10.73 7.44
CA LYS A 189 12.04 11.85 7.98
C LYS A 189 11.95 11.86 9.51
#